data_7e8ac3349f90798fe411c6ef473acab4
#
_entry.id   7e8ac3349f90798fe411c6ef473acab4
#
_cell.length_a   1.000
_cell.length_b   1.000
_cell.length_c   1.000
_cell.angle_alpha   90.00
_cell.angle_beta   90.00
_cell.angle_gamma   90.00
#
_symmetry.space_group_name_H-M   'P 1'
#
loop_
_entity.id
_entity.type
_entity.pdbx_description
1 polymer ?
#
loop_
_entity_poly.entity_id
_entity_poly.type
_entity_poly.pdbx_seq_one_letter_code
_entity_poly.pdbx_strand_id
1 'polypeptide(L)'
;LYPTQRMNVDKWYYTAKYEFELEALVFAAWGGITVKNIPVHVYYPPQEERVSHFRPFRDFTRISILNTVLVLVTFLWIIPRNFFRKLTWKNCKQFFSDHVTHSPESNLRITAAITLGVFMGIVPVWGYQMLITLFLAHLFRLNKVIAIVAANISIPPMIPFLLYGSYVTGCKVLGDPVNLHLNELSFENVKSVIEQYLIGSVIFAVVCSILAGTIAFILLTACRKKKI
;
A
#
# COMPACT_ATOMS: atom_id res chain seq x y z
N LEU A 1 -27.72 -16.03 8.21
CA LEU A 1 -27.32 -16.97 9.26
C LEU A 1 -25.91 -16.59 9.74
N TYR A 2 -25.80 -16.20 10.99
CA TYR A 2 -24.50 -15.84 11.60
C TYR A 2 -23.93 -17.07 12.33
N PRO A 3 -22.67 -17.42 12.13
CA PRO A 3 -22.01 -18.55 12.84
C PRO A 3 -21.69 -18.11 14.28
N THR A 4 -22.69 -18.09 15.15
CA THR A 4 -22.60 -17.61 16.53
C THR A 4 -21.50 -18.28 17.36
N GLN A 5 -21.18 -19.54 17.07
CA GLN A 5 -20.09 -20.27 17.74
C GLN A 5 -18.67 -19.71 17.43
N ARG A 6 -18.50 -19.03 16.31
CA ARG A 6 -17.22 -18.43 15.90
C ARG A 6 -17.15 -16.91 16.12
N MET A 7 -18.29 -16.31 16.40
CA MET A 7 -18.39 -14.91 16.73
C MET A 7 -18.40 -14.78 18.25
N ASN A 8 -17.40 -14.12 18.82
CA ASN A 8 -17.35 -13.87 20.25
C ASN A 8 -18.34 -12.71 20.56
N VAL A 9 -19.62 -13.05 20.69
CA VAL A 9 -20.75 -12.13 20.74
C VAL A 9 -20.68 -11.21 21.95
N ASP A 10 -20.01 -11.63 23.02
CA ASP A 10 -20.03 -10.93 24.31
C ASP A 10 -19.06 -9.74 24.43
N LYS A 11 -18.15 -9.55 23.47
CA LYS A 11 -17.04 -8.59 23.64
C LYS A 11 -16.93 -7.47 22.60
N TRP A 12 -17.69 -7.48 21.50
CA TRP A 12 -17.30 -6.68 20.33
C TRP A 12 -18.40 -5.85 19.67
N TYR A 13 -19.66 -5.97 20.09
CA TYR A 13 -20.75 -5.22 19.46
C TYR A 13 -21.09 -3.97 20.27
N TYR A 14 -20.86 -2.82 19.68
CA TYR A 14 -21.15 -1.53 20.27
C TYR A 14 -22.52 -0.98 19.85
N THR A 15 -23.16 -1.64 18.87
CA THR A 15 -24.39 -1.16 18.25
C THR A 15 -25.54 -2.16 18.44
N ALA A 16 -26.75 -1.62 18.64
CA ALA A 16 -27.94 -2.45 18.95
C ALA A 16 -29.10 -2.26 17.96
N LYS A 17 -28.90 -1.50 16.88
CA LYS A 17 -29.96 -1.16 15.91
C LYS A 17 -29.52 -1.53 14.48
N TYR A 18 -29.86 -0.68 13.51
CA TYR A 18 -29.52 -0.89 12.10
C TYR A 18 -28.01 -0.99 11.82
N GLU A 19 -27.21 -0.38 12.69
CA GLU A 19 -25.75 -0.43 12.60
C GLU A 19 -25.19 -1.82 12.92
N PHE A 20 -25.91 -2.63 13.72
CA PHE A 20 -25.44 -3.96 14.15
C PHE A 20 -25.14 -4.91 12.99
N GLU A 21 -25.98 -4.89 11.96
CA GLU A 21 -25.76 -5.77 10.80
C GLU A 21 -24.45 -5.44 10.08
N LEU A 22 -24.16 -4.16 9.90
CA LEU A 22 -22.92 -3.71 9.27
C LEU A 22 -21.71 -4.07 10.13
N GLU A 23 -21.78 -3.81 11.43
CA GLU A 23 -20.73 -4.14 12.38
C GLU A 23 -20.45 -5.66 12.38
N ALA A 24 -21.48 -6.47 12.49
CA ALA A 24 -21.36 -7.94 12.51
C ALA A 24 -20.74 -8.50 11.23
N LEU A 25 -21.11 -7.98 10.06
CA LEU A 25 -20.51 -8.38 8.78
C LEU A 25 -19.04 -8.03 8.70
N VAL A 26 -18.66 -6.82 9.12
CA VAL A 26 -17.27 -6.37 9.08
C VAL A 26 -16.40 -7.18 10.05
N PHE A 27 -16.87 -7.43 11.27
CA PHE A 27 -16.16 -8.27 12.24
C PHE A 27 -16.03 -9.73 11.77
N ALA A 28 -17.07 -10.29 11.15
CA ALA A 28 -17.00 -11.60 10.54
C ALA A 28 -15.91 -11.66 9.44
N ALA A 29 -15.87 -10.64 8.57
CA ALA A 29 -14.85 -10.52 7.52
C ALA A 29 -13.43 -10.37 8.10
N TRP A 30 -13.24 -9.56 9.15
CA TRP A 30 -11.96 -9.43 9.85
C TRP A 30 -11.52 -10.72 10.54
N GLY A 31 -12.48 -11.52 11.02
CA GLY A 31 -12.25 -12.87 11.57
C GLY A 31 -11.95 -13.93 10.54
N GLY A 32 -11.97 -13.60 9.24
CA GLY A 32 -11.71 -14.54 8.14
C GLY A 32 -12.89 -15.45 7.81
N ILE A 33 -14.11 -15.10 8.25
CA ILE A 33 -15.32 -15.85 7.92
C ILE A 33 -15.75 -15.47 6.50
N THR A 34 -15.94 -16.47 5.64
CA THR A 34 -16.39 -16.24 4.26
C THR A 34 -17.86 -15.81 4.24
N VAL A 35 -18.11 -14.60 3.75
CA VAL A 35 -19.46 -14.08 3.53
C VAL A 35 -19.92 -14.48 2.13
N LYS A 36 -21.11 -15.08 2.03
CA LYS A 36 -21.73 -15.47 0.76
C LYS A 36 -23.09 -14.80 0.63
N ASN A 37 -23.35 -14.24 -0.54
CA ASN A 37 -24.66 -13.68 -0.86
C ASN A 37 -25.59 -14.81 -1.31
N ILE A 38 -26.81 -14.81 -0.76
CA ILE A 38 -27.88 -15.73 -1.13
C ILE A 38 -29.01 -14.88 -1.70
N PRO A 39 -29.54 -15.15 -2.90
CA PRO A 39 -30.69 -14.45 -3.43
C PRO A 39 -31.91 -14.81 -2.59
N VAL A 40 -32.62 -13.80 -2.11
CA VAL A 40 -33.87 -13.96 -1.36
C VAL A 40 -34.95 -13.10 -2.01
N HIS A 41 -36.16 -13.65 -2.11
CA HIS A 41 -37.32 -12.86 -2.51
C HIS A 41 -37.82 -12.06 -1.32
N VAL A 42 -37.75 -10.73 -1.42
CA VAL A 42 -38.28 -9.82 -0.41
C VAL A 42 -39.61 -9.25 -0.88
N TYR A 43 -40.64 -9.50 -0.15
CA TYR A 43 -41.94 -8.87 -0.37
C TYR A 43 -41.93 -7.47 0.23
N TYR A 44 -42.21 -6.47 -0.60
CA TYR A 44 -42.38 -5.09 -0.16
C TYR A 44 -43.86 -4.75 -0.18
N PRO A 45 -44.51 -4.52 0.99
CA PRO A 45 -45.89 -4.11 1.00
C PRO A 45 -46.07 -2.73 0.34
N PRO A 46 -47.30 -2.39 -0.13
CA PRO A 46 -47.59 -1.06 -0.68
C PRO A 46 -47.21 0.06 0.29
N GLN A 47 -46.96 1.26 -0.25
CA GLN A 47 -46.44 2.39 0.56
C GLN A 47 -47.37 2.75 1.76
N GLU A 48 -48.66 2.52 1.60
CA GLU A 48 -49.69 2.80 2.62
C GLU A 48 -49.60 1.88 3.86
N GLU A 49 -49.05 0.69 3.68
CA GLU A 49 -48.91 -0.33 4.73
C GLU A 49 -47.50 -0.39 5.34
N ARG A 50 -46.57 0.41 4.80
CA ARG A 50 -45.19 0.41 5.27
C ARG A 50 -45.01 1.17 6.57
N VAL A 51 -44.73 0.47 7.63
CA VAL A 51 -44.27 1.08 8.90
C VAL A 51 -42.74 1.04 8.92
N SER A 52 -42.11 2.19 8.73
CA SER A 52 -40.67 2.33 8.85
C SER A 52 -40.28 3.04 10.15
N HIS A 53 -39.52 2.39 10.98
CA HIS A 53 -38.95 2.99 12.20
C HIS A 53 -37.60 3.69 11.94
N PHE A 54 -37.14 3.73 10.68
CA PHE A 54 -35.91 4.37 10.28
C PHE A 54 -36.01 5.90 10.32
N ARG A 55 -35.14 6.54 11.07
CA ARG A 55 -35.04 8.00 11.19
C ARG A 55 -33.91 8.51 10.29
N PRO A 56 -34.22 9.11 9.11
CA PRO A 56 -33.24 9.34 8.06
C PRO A 56 -31.97 10.05 8.54
N PHE A 57 -32.06 11.16 9.21
CA PHE A 57 -30.87 11.92 9.64
C PHE A 57 -30.13 11.24 10.78
N ARG A 58 -30.82 10.74 11.78
CA ARG A 58 -30.20 10.20 13.00
C ARG A 58 -29.54 8.85 12.74
N ASP A 59 -30.24 7.96 12.05
CA ASP A 59 -29.74 6.61 11.79
C ASP A 59 -28.66 6.64 10.71
N PHE A 60 -28.82 7.51 9.67
CA PHE A 60 -27.78 7.74 8.68
C PHE A 60 -26.49 8.29 9.30
N THR A 61 -26.58 9.27 10.19
CA THR A 61 -25.40 9.82 10.87
C THR A 61 -24.66 8.75 11.69
N ARG A 62 -25.41 7.92 12.43
CA ARG A 62 -24.82 6.82 13.21
C ARG A 62 -24.13 5.80 12.33
N ILE A 63 -24.78 5.34 11.26
CA ILE A 63 -24.19 4.40 10.29
C ILE A 63 -22.94 5.01 9.65
N SER A 64 -22.96 6.30 9.31
CA SER A 64 -21.82 6.99 8.71
C SER A 64 -20.62 7.09 9.66
N ILE A 65 -20.87 7.42 10.93
CA ILE A 65 -19.84 7.46 11.97
C ILE A 65 -19.23 6.06 12.16
N LEU A 66 -20.08 5.05 12.34
CA LEU A 66 -19.62 3.67 12.49
C LEU A 66 -18.77 3.23 11.29
N ASN A 67 -19.27 3.47 10.08
CA ASN A 67 -18.55 3.11 8.86
C ASN A 67 -17.18 3.81 8.77
N THR A 68 -17.11 5.09 9.13
CA THR A 68 -15.84 5.83 9.18
C THR A 68 -14.88 5.20 10.18
N VAL A 69 -15.33 4.86 11.38
CA VAL A 69 -14.50 4.19 12.39
C VAL A 69 -14.03 2.82 11.90
N LEU A 70 -14.93 2.00 11.33
CA LEU A 70 -14.57 0.67 10.81
C LEU A 70 -13.56 0.76 9.67
N VAL A 71 -13.70 1.74 8.77
CA VAL A 71 -12.73 2.00 7.69
C VAL A 71 -11.37 2.41 8.27
N LEU A 72 -11.35 3.33 9.23
CA LEU A 72 -10.10 3.74 9.88
C LEU A 72 -9.42 2.57 10.59
N VAL A 73 -10.16 1.76 11.35
CA VAL A 73 -9.62 0.55 12.01
C VAL A 73 -9.11 -0.45 10.97
N THR A 74 -9.85 -0.64 9.88
CA THR A 74 -9.41 -1.51 8.79
C THR A 74 -8.08 -1.05 8.23
N PHE A 75 -7.97 0.23 7.90
CA PHE A 75 -6.80 0.80 7.23
C PHE A 75 -5.58 0.90 8.17
N LEU A 76 -5.79 1.36 9.41
CA LEU A 76 -4.70 1.62 10.36
C LEU A 76 -4.25 0.37 11.12
N TRP A 77 -5.13 -0.62 11.31
CA TRP A 77 -4.83 -1.78 12.15
C TRP A 77 -4.94 -3.11 11.42
N ILE A 78 -6.08 -3.39 10.76
CA ILE A 78 -6.35 -4.72 10.19
C ILE A 78 -5.46 -5.00 8.96
N ILE A 79 -5.35 -4.04 8.03
CA ILE A 79 -4.53 -4.20 6.83
C ILE A 79 -3.05 -4.35 7.20
N PRO A 80 -2.42 -3.47 8.01
CA PRO A 80 -1.02 -3.63 8.41
C PRO A 80 -0.80 -4.94 9.17
N ARG A 81 -1.65 -5.26 10.14
CA ARG A 81 -1.56 -6.51 10.91
C ARG A 81 -1.57 -7.75 10.00
N ASN A 82 -2.50 -7.79 9.05
CA ASN A 82 -2.64 -8.93 8.13
C ASN A 82 -1.47 -8.97 7.13
N PHE A 83 -0.97 -7.81 6.71
CA PHE A 83 0.23 -7.71 5.88
C PHE A 83 1.44 -8.30 6.60
N PHE A 84 1.72 -7.86 7.84
CA PHE A 84 2.83 -8.41 8.63
C PHE A 84 2.67 -9.89 8.97
N ARG A 85 1.45 -10.36 9.20
CA ARG A 85 1.17 -11.81 9.41
C ARG A 85 1.41 -12.64 8.15
N LYS A 86 1.12 -12.10 6.96
CA LYS A 86 1.41 -12.75 5.67
C LYS A 86 2.88 -12.67 5.29
N LEU A 87 3.61 -11.69 5.83
CA LEU A 87 5.05 -11.50 5.61
C LEU A 87 5.88 -12.51 6.42
N THR A 88 5.46 -13.78 6.42
CA THR A 88 6.21 -14.86 7.05
C THR A 88 7.46 -15.14 6.22
N TRP A 89 8.59 -15.40 6.88
CA TRP A 89 9.86 -15.73 6.22
C TRP A 89 9.72 -16.81 5.14
N LYS A 90 8.83 -17.78 5.37
CA LYS A 90 8.51 -18.83 4.37
C LYS A 90 7.90 -18.26 3.10
N ASN A 91 6.92 -17.36 3.22
CA ASN A 91 6.24 -16.74 2.07
C ASN A 91 7.17 -15.81 1.29
N CYS A 92 8.01 -15.05 2.00
CA CYS A 92 9.04 -14.22 1.37
C CYS A 92 10.06 -15.09 0.62
N LYS A 93 10.54 -16.17 1.25
CA LYS A 93 11.49 -17.10 0.63
C LYS A 93 10.89 -17.82 -0.57
N GLN A 94 9.63 -18.23 -0.49
CA GLN A 94 8.92 -18.87 -1.59
C GLN A 94 8.71 -17.89 -2.74
N PHE A 95 8.22 -16.66 -2.47
CA PHE A 95 8.09 -15.62 -3.48
C PHE A 95 9.42 -15.32 -4.19
N PHE A 96 10.50 -15.20 -3.43
CA PHE A 96 11.83 -14.97 -3.97
C PHE A 96 12.33 -16.17 -4.78
N SER A 97 12.03 -17.40 -4.33
CA SER A 97 12.35 -18.62 -5.05
C SER A 97 11.62 -18.68 -6.39
N ASP A 98 10.32 -18.43 -6.42
CA ASP A 98 9.48 -18.62 -7.60
C ASP A 98 9.71 -17.54 -8.65
N HIS A 99 9.85 -16.28 -8.24
CA HIS A 99 9.97 -15.15 -9.17
C HIS A 99 11.41 -14.77 -9.51
N VAL A 100 12.37 -15.11 -8.66
CA VAL A 100 13.77 -14.73 -8.84
C VAL A 100 14.65 -15.93 -9.15
N THR A 101 14.63 -16.96 -8.31
CA THR A 101 15.58 -18.08 -8.45
C THR A 101 15.16 -19.07 -9.54
N HIS A 102 13.88 -19.36 -9.68
CA HIS A 102 13.33 -20.30 -10.67
C HIS A 102 12.74 -19.60 -11.91
N SER A 103 12.85 -18.28 -11.97
CA SER A 103 12.39 -17.53 -13.14
C SER A 103 13.20 -17.92 -14.39
N PRO A 104 12.54 -18.18 -15.53
CA PRO A 104 13.22 -18.43 -16.80
C PRO A 104 13.92 -17.18 -17.38
N GLU A 105 13.73 -16.03 -16.75
CA GLU A 105 14.28 -14.76 -17.20
C GLU A 105 15.79 -14.65 -16.92
N SER A 106 16.49 -13.91 -17.76
CA SER A 106 17.91 -13.62 -17.57
C SER A 106 18.15 -12.73 -16.33
N ASN A 107 19.32 -12.87 -15.70
CA ASN A 107 19.70 -12.05 -14.56
C ASN A 107 19.60 -10.55 -14.87
N LEU A 108 19.95 -10.15 -16.09
CA LEU A 108 19.85 -8.76 -16.54
C LEU A 108 18.41 -8.24 -16.55
N ARG A 109 17.43 -9.06 -17.01
CA ARG A 109 16.01 -8.64 -17.01
C ARG A 109 15.46 -8.47 -15.62
N ILE A 110 15.81 -9.37 -14.70
CA ILE A 110 15.40 -9.28 -13.30
C ILE A 110 16.04 -8.05 -12.65
N THR A 111 17.34 -7.84 -12.88
CA THR A 111 18.03 -6.64 -12.38
C THR A 111 17.41 -5.37 -12.91
N ALA A 112 17.15 -5.30 -14.22
CA ALA A 112 16.50 -4.12 -14.82
C ALA A 112 15.09 -3.88 -14.25
N ALA A 113 14.33 -4.93 -13.94
CA ALA A 113 13.04 -4.80 -13.29
C ALA A 113 13.16 -4.22 -11.87
N ILE A 114 14.16 -4.67 -11.10
CA ILE A 114 14.45 -4.13 -9.77
C ILE A 114 14.88 -2.67 -9.85
N THR A 115 15.81 -2.35 -10.76
CA THR A 115 16.31 -0.99 -10.97
C THR A 115 15.18 -0.04 -11.33
N LEU A 116 14.32 -0.42 -12.29
CA LEU A 116 13.16 0.35 -12.67
C LEU A 116 12.20 0.54 -11.49
N GLY A 117 11.91 -0.52 -10.75
CA GLY A 117 11.03 -0.46 -9.59
C GLY A 117 11.55 0.49 -8.52
N VAL A 118 12.82 0.37 -8.12
CA VAL A 118 13.44 1.26 -7.12
C VAL A 118 13.44 2.71 -7.60
N PHE A 119 13.78 2.96 -8.87
CA PHE A 119 13.71 4.30 -9.45
C PHE A 119 12.31 4.90 -9.30
N MET A 120 11.30 4.20 -9.77
CA MET A 120 9.90 4.65 -9.69
C MET A 120 9.38 4.75 -8.25
N GLY A 121 9.95 3.96 -7.32
CA GLY A 121 9.64 4.00 -5.90
C GLY A 121 10.10 5.27 -5.19
N ILE A 122 11.12 5.95 -5.71
CA ILE A 122 11.71 7.16 -5.11
C ILE A 122 11.21 8.44 -5.80
N VAL A 123 10.99 8.39 -7.12
CA VAL A 123 10.47 9.54 -7.88
C VAL A 123 9.08 9.92 -7.36
N PRO A 124 8.80 11.23 -7.09
CA PRO A 124 7.54 11.68 -6.48
C PRO A 124 6.37 11.69 -7.45
N VAL A 125 6.03 10.53 -8.01
CA VAL A 125 4.86 10.33 -8.88
C VAL A 125 3.71 9.74 -8.07
N TRP A 126 3.29 10.47 -7.05
CA TRP A 126 2.32 9.99 -6.06
C TRP A 126 0.98 9.62 -6.71
N GLY A 127 0.47 8.44 -6.33
CA GLY A 127 -0.78 7.88 -6.84
C GLY A 127 -0.66 7.15 -8.18
N TYR A 128 0.21 7.56 -9.08
CA TYR A 128 0.40 6.94 -10.41
C TYR A 128 1.62 6.01 -10.48
N GLN A 129 2.41 5.96 -9.44
CA GLN A 129 3.67 5.21 -9.36
C GLN A 129 3.54 3.76 -9.83
N MET A 130 2.52 3.03 -9.36
CA MET A 130 2.30 1.63 -9.74
C MET A 130 1.88 1.48 -11.20
N LEU A 131 1.02 2.37 -11.68
CA LEU A 131 0.55 2.34 -13.07
C LEU A 131 1.69 2.61 -14.04
N ILE A 132 2.50 3.62 -13.77
CA ILE A 132 3.65 3.98 -14.60
C ILE A 132 4.71 2.87 -14.55
N THR A 133 4.98 2.31 -13.37
CA THR A 133 5.90 1.17 -13.23
C THR A 133 5.43 -0.02 -14.05
N LEU A 134 4.14 -0.35 -13.99
CA LEU A 134 3.55 -1.45 -14.75
C LEU A 134 3.65 -1.21 -16.25
N PHE A 135 3.34 0.01 -16.68
CA PHE A 135 3.42 0.41 -18.09
C PHE A 135 4.85 0.34 -18.61
N LEU A 136 5.83 0.91 -17.90
CA LEU A 136 7.25 0.86 -18.28
C LEU A 136 7.81 -0.56 -18.25
N ALA A 137 7.45 -1.35 -17.24
CA ALA A 137 7.86 -2.76 -17.18
C ALA A 137 7.28 -3.57 -18.36
N HIS A 138 6.05 -3.23 -18.81
CA HIS A 138 5.47 -3.83 -20.00
C HIS A 138 6.20 -3.39 -21.27
N LEU A 139 6.47 -2.11 -21.42
CA LEU A 139 7.15 -1.52 -22.58
C LEU A 139 8.56 -2.10 -22.76
N PHE A 140 9.31 -2.22 -21.66
CA PHE A 140 10.68 -2.79 -21.68
C PHE A 140 10.70 -4.32 -21.58
N ARG A 141 9.54 -4.98 -21.61
CA ARG A 141 9.40 -6.45 -21.50
C ARG A 141 10.10 -7.01 -20.26
N LEU A 142 10.03 -6.28 -19.15
CA LEU A 142 10.58 -6.67 -17.85
C LEU A 142 9.55 -7.43 -17.02
N ASN A 143 10.02 -8.08 -15.97
CA ASN A 143 9.13 -8.77 -15.02
C ASN A 143 8.30 -7.75 -14.22
N LYS A 144 7.00 -7.70 -14.54
CA LYS A 144 6.07 -6.74 -13.96
C LYS A 144 5.91 -6.92 -12.45
N VAL A 145 5.91 -8.18 -11.98
CA VAL A 145 5.72 -8.50 -10.56
C VAL A 145 6.92 -8.00 -9.76
N ILE A 146 8.13 -8.27 -10.23
CA ILE A 146 9.37 -7.81 -9.59
C ILE A 146 9.44 -6.29 -9.60
N ALA A 147 9.12 -5.64 -10.72
CA ALA A 147 9.15 -4.19 -10.83
C ALA A 147 8.15 -3.52 -9.87
N ILE A 148 6.92 -4.02 -9.76
CA ILE A 148 5.91 -3.49 -8.83
C ILE A 148 6.34 -3.70 -7.37
N VAL A 149 6.86 -4.88 -7.02
CA VAL A 149 7.33 -5.15 -5.66
C VAL A 149 8.50 -4.23 -5.30
N ALA A 150 9.45 -4.03 -6.21
CA ALA A 150 10.55 -3.11 -6.01
C ALA A 150 10.12 -1.64 -5.94
N ALA A 151 9.07 -1.24 -6.66
CA ALA A 151 8.52 0.12 -6.59
C ALA A 151 7.85 0.42 -5.25
N ASN A 152 7.43 -0.61 -4.50
CA ASN A 152 6.87 -0.45 -3.15
C ASN A 152 7.95 -0.28 -2.05
N ILE A 153 9.16 0.16 -2.39
CA ILE A 153 10.20 0.48 -1.39
C ILE A 153 9.78 1.65 -0.48
N SER A 154 8.86 2.50 -0.94
CA SER A 154 8.28 3.61 -0.17
C SER A 154 7.26 3.12 0.88
N ILE A 155 7.66 2.14 1.70
CA ILE A 155 6.89 1.72 2.87
C ILE A 155 6.85 2.88 3.88
N PRO A 156 5.74 3.08 4.64
CA PRO A 156 5.61 4.22 5.56
C PRO A 156 6.84 4.53 6.43
N PRO A 157 7.56 3.56 7.01
CA PRO A 157 8.79 3.84 7.77
C PRO A 157 9.95 4.39 6.92
N MET A 158 9.99 4.08 5.62
CA MET A 158 11.06 4.52 4.72
C MET A 158 10.82 5.91 4.12
N ILE A 159 9.56 6.38 4.11
CA ILE A 159 9.21 7.67 3.52
C ILE A 159 10.04 8.84 4.09
N PRO A 160 10.21 9.00 5.41
CA PRO A 160 11.01 10.11 5.94
C PRO A 160 12.46 10.07 5.45
N PHE A 161 13.07 8.90 5.33
CA PHE A 161 14.44 8.74 4.86
C PHE A 161 14.57 9.08 3.37
N LEU A 162 13.59 8.67 2.56
CA LEU A 162 13.57 8.98 1.13
C LEU A 162 13.35 10.48 0.88
N LEU A 163 12.44 11.10 1.63
CA LEU A 163 12.19 12.54 1.56
C LEU A 163 13.44 13.34 1.95
N TYR A 164 14.04 13.00 3.10
CA TYR A 164 15.23 13.68 3.59
C TYR A 164 16.42 13.48 2.63
N GLY A 165 16.67 12.25 2.17
CA GLY A 165 17.74 11.97 1.22
C GLY A 165 17.57 12.71 -0.10
N SER A 166 16.34 12.78 -0.61
CA SER A 166 16.01 13.55 -1.82
C SER A 166 16.26 15.05 -1.61
N TYR A 167 15.80 15.61 -0.49
CA TYR A 167 16.00 17.00 -0.16
C TYR A 167 17.49 17.37 -0.04
N VAL A 168 18.26 16.59 0.74
CA VAL A 168 19.71 16.83 0.92
C VAL A 168 20.46 16.74 -0.41
N THR A 169 20.07 15.80 -1.27
CA THR A 169 20.66 15.67 -2.61
C THR A 169 20.37 16.91 -3.45
N GLY A 170 19.15 17.42 -3.40
CA GLY A 170 18.76 18.63 -4.11
C GLY A 170 19.53 19.86 -3.64
N CYS A 171 19.63 20.06 -2.32
CA CYS A 171 20.42 21.17 -1.75
C CYS A 171 21.89 21.11 -2.23
N LYS A 172 22.52 19.93 -2.19
CA LYS A 172 23.91 19.79 -2.65
C LYS A 172 24.09 20.07 -4.14
N VAL A 173 23.13 19.73 -4.96
CA VAL A 173 23.17 19.94 -6.40
C VAL A 173 22.96 21.40 -6.77
N LEU A 174 22.05 22.07 -6.05
CA LEU A 174 21.78 23.51 -6.25
C LEU A 174 22.77 24.42 -5.55
N GLY A 175 23.63 23.88 -4.68
CA GLY A 175 24.62 24.65 -3.92
C GLY A 175 24.02 25.39 -2.71
N ASP A 176 22.82 25.02 -2.30
CA ASP A 176 22.12 25.62 -1.19
C ASP A 176 22.50 24.96 0.14
N PRO A 177 22.55 25.72 1.25
CA PRO A 177 22.77 25.14 2.58
C PRO A 177 21.57 24.25 2.97
N VAL A 178 21.88 23.10 3.61
CA VAL A 178 20.84 22.18 4.12
C VAL A 178 20.24 22.78 5.39
N ASN A 179 19.34 23.75 5.25
CA ASN A 179 18.66 24.43 6.36
C ASN A 179 17.16 24.27 6.24
N LEU A 180 16.57 23.37 7.02
CA LEU A 180 15.13 23.31 7.21
C LEU A 180 14.70 24.37 8.22
N HIS A 181 14.59 25.63 7.76
CA HIS A 181 14.00 26.70 8.55
C HIS A 181 12.47 26.53 8.62
N LEU A 182 12.03 25.64 9.49
CA LEU A 182 10.59 25.41 9.74
C LEU A 182 9.90 26.60 10.42
N ASN A 183 10.68 27.57 10.90
CA ASN A 183 10.15 28.72 11.66
C ASN A 183 9.67 29.88 10.79
N GLU A 184 10.03 29.90 9.52
CA GLU A 184 9.59 30.94 8.56
C GLU A 184 8.88 30.28 7.37
N LEU A 185 7.59 30.00 7.54
CA LEU A 185 6.71 29.56 6.47
C LEU A 185 6.39 30.72 5.50
N SER A 186 7.41 31.21 4.79
CA SER A 186 7.21 32.10 3.65
C SER A 186 6.94 31.29 2.40
N PHE A 187 6.10 31.80 1.52
CA PHE A 187 5.73 31.13 0.27
C PHE A 187 6.96 30.85 -0.62
N GLU A 188 7.97 31.74 -0.57
CA GLU A 188 9.24 31.58 -1.28
C GLU A 188 10.07 30.44 -0.72
N ASN A 189 10.12 30.27 0.60
CA ASN A 189 10.84 29.18 1.27
C ASN A 189 10.20 27.82 0.96
N VAL A 190 8.88 27.74 0.92
CA VAL A 190 8.16 26.50 0.55
C VAL A 190 8.43 26.13 -0.92
N LYS A 191 8.44 27.11 -1.82
CA LYS A 191 8.72 26.90 -3.24
C LYS A 191 10.15 26.37 -3.45
N SER A 192 11.15 26.97 -2.80
CA SER A 192 12.55 26.51 -2.91
C SER A 192 12.77 25.10 -2.36
N VAL A 193 12.14 24.75 -1.22
CA VAL A 193 12.19 23.41 -0.65
C VAL A 193 11.57 22.35 -1.60
N ILE A 194 10.45 22.68 -2.23
CA ILE A 194 9.81 21.80 -3.22
C ILE A 194 10.70 21.61 -4.44
N GLU A 195 11.31 22.67 -4.95
CA GLU A 195 12.21 22.62 -6.10
C GLU A 195 13.45 21.77 -5.80
N GLN A 196 14.10 22.00 -4.65
CA GLN A 196 15.21 21.20 -4.16
C GLN A 196 14.83 19.73 -4.03
N TYR A 197 13.63 19.44 -3.48
CA TYR A 197 13.13 18.09 -3.34
C TYR A 197 12.87 17.43 -4.71
N LEU A 198 12.23 18.11 -5.65
CA LEU A 198 11.92 17.54 -6.97
C LEU A 198 13.19 17.20 -7.76
N ILE A 199 14.13 18.12 -7.84
CA ILE A 199 15.40 17.90 -8.55
C ILE A 199 16.21 16.82 -7.84
N GLY A 200 16.32 16.92 -6.51
CA GLY A 200 17.07 15.98 -5.73
C GLY A 200 16.49 14.57 -5.73
N SER A 201 15.17 14.41 -5.79
CA SER A 201 14.52 13.12 -5.83
C SER A 201 14.84 12.33 -7.10
N VAL A 202 14.91 12.98 -8.25
CA VAL A 202 15.29 12.33 -9.52
C VAL A 202 16.73 11.84 -9.46
N ILE A 203 17.65 12.69 -9.01
CA ILE A 203 19.08 12.34 -8.92
C ILE A 203 19.30 11.25 -7.86
N PHE A 204 18.67 11.39 -6.70
CA PHE A 204 18.70 10.39 -5.63
C PHE A 204 18.12 9.05 -6.10
N ALA A 205 17.02 9.07 -6.86
CA ALA A 205 16.40 7.88 -7.44
C ALA A 205 17.35 7.17 -8.41
N VAL A 206 18.06 7.91 -9.28
CA VAL A 206 19.04 7.35 -10.20
C VAL A 206 20.18 6.66 -9.43
N VAL A 207 20.77 7.34 -8.44
CA VAL A 207 21.86 6.77 -7.65
C VAL A 207 21.42 5.52 -6.90
N CYS A 208 20.29 5.59 -6.17
CA CYS A 208 19.76 4.46 -5.43
C CYS A 208 19.36 3.28 -6.33
N SER A 209 18.79 3.55 -7.50
CA SER A 209 18.38 2.51 -8.44
C SER A 209 19.60 1.79 -9.05
N ILE A 210 20.66 2.50 -9.38
CA ILE A 210 21.92 1.91 -9.86
C ILE A 210 22.56 1.05 -8.76
N LEU A 211 22.62 1.55 -7.52
CA LEU A 211 23.14 0.79 -6.39
C LEU A 211 22.32 -0.48 -6.13
N ALA A 212 20.99 -0.36 -6.09
CA ALA A 212 20.11 -1.50 -5.92
C ALA A 212 20.26 -2.52 -7.06
N GLY A 213 20.36 -2.04 -8.30
CA GLY A 213 20.59 -2.89 -9.48
C GLY A 213 21.92 -3.63 -9.43
N THR A 214 23.02 -2.95 -9.09
CA THR A 214 24.33 -3.59 -8.96
C THR A 214 24.33 -4.66 -7.86
N ILE A 215 23.80 -4.36 -6.70
CA ILE A 215 23.66 -5.32 -5.60
C ILE A 215 22.82 -6.52 -6.03
N ALA A 216 21.65 -6.27 -6.66
CA ALA A 216 20.79 -7.32 -7.15
C ALA A 216 21.48 -8.21 -8.19
N PHE A 217 22.23 -7.63 -9.13
CA PHE A 217 22.97 -8.37 -10.14
C PHE A 217 24.05 -9.28 -9.53
N ILE A 218 24.83 -8.78 -8.57
CA ILE A 218 25.84 -9.55 -7.86
C ILE A 218 25.21 -10.73 -7.11
N LEU A 219 24.12 -10.46 -6.36
CA LEU A 219 23.41 -11.48 -5.61
C LEU A 219 22.79 -12.56 -6.52
N LEU A 220 22.15 -12.16 -7.62
CA LEU A 220 21.58 -13.08 -8.60
C LEU A 220 22.65 -13.97 -9.25
N THR A 221 23.78 -13.39 -9.61
CA THR A 221 24.90 -14.13 -10.21
C THR A 221 25.50 -15.11 -9.22
N ALA A 222 25.65 -14.74 -7.96
CA ALA A 222 26.15 -15.61 -6.91
C ALA A 222 25.17 -16.76 -6.58
N CYS A 223 23.87 -16.45 -6.45
CA CYS A 223 22.86 -17.44 -6.09
C CYS A 223 22.54 -18.42 -7.22
N ARG A 224 22.58 -17.97 -8.49
CA ARG A 224 22.25 -18.83 -9.63
C ARG A 224 23.42 -19.67 -10.12
N LYS A 225 24.69 -19.24 -9.92
CA LYS A 225 25.89 -20.05 -10.22
C LYS A 225 26.00 -21.31 -9.34
N LYS A 226 25.36 -21.36 -8.19
CA LYS A 226 25.39 -22.52 -7.28
C LYS A 226 24.48 -23.68 -7.72
N LYS A 227 23.83 -23.59 -8.88
CA LYS A 227 22.82 -24.57 -9.34
C LYS A 227 23.17 -25.26 -10.66
N ILE A 228 24.39 -25.13 -11.14
CA ILE A 228 25.01 -25.97 -12.18
C ILE A 228 26.01 -26.91 -11.46
#